data_3bcfaca10ef4a4ded9477aec55e80e02
#
_entry.id   3bcfaca10ef4a4ded9477aec55e80e02
#
_cell.length_a   1.000
_cell.length_b   1.000
_cell.length_c   1.000
_cell.angle_alpha   90.00
_cell.angle_beta   90.00
_cell.angle_gamma   90.00
#
_symmetry.space_group_name_H-M   'P 1'
#
loop_
_entity.id
_entity.type
_entity.pdbx_description
1 polymer ?
#
loop_
_entity_poly.entity_id
_entity_poly.type
_entity_poly.pdbx_seq_one_letter_code
_entity_poly.pdbx_strand_id
1 'polypeptide(L)'
;LEEAMRLHLVSDVPVGAFLSGGVDSASMVALAAPQLDRPMTTLTVTFDEPELSEARYARMVAERYGTDHREVRLQPHTVFDDLGRMFAAMDQPTVDGLNVWCVSRAARDAGLRVVLSGLGGDEVFWGYRHVRFAPTLAAMCRIVSSLPPSTRRPLLRAAARGAPFLRAGLDRVAYLEDPSAPSAYFLVRGLFTPGQASCLLGLGPDEYATTPARLPYAGTGGMREALTAFDITHYLGNQLLRDGDVMSMAHSVEMRVPFLDHSLVEQVLSLPARFKLSRERPKPLLLSALDGRIPRGVWDRRKMGFTLPMTRWMRARESELRATCHENKLLDAHAVDRVWDGFLRGRHHWSRPWALYVLTQFEVGLKGKTSCAR
;
A
#
# COMPACT_ATOMS: atom_id res chain seq x y z
N LEU A 1 -10.10 0.79 -21.49
CA LEU A 1 -9.27 -0.26 -20.89
C LEU A 1 -8.43 -0.99 -21.96
N GLU A 2 -9.03 -1.49 -23.03
CA GLU A 2 -8.31 -2.21 -24.10
C GLU A 2 -7.28 -1.33 -24.78
N GLU A 3 -7.60 -0.07 -25.06
CA GLU A 3 -6.68 0.89 -25.66
C GLU A 3 -5.50 1.22 -24.72
N ALA A 4 -5.77 1.50 -23.44
CA ALA A 4 -4.72 1.70 -22.44
C ALA A 4 -3.79 0.46 -22.38
N MET A 5 -4.36 -0.74 -22.42
CA MET A 5 -3.57 -1.97 -22.43
C MET A 5 -2.72 -2.08 -23.70
N ARG A 6 -3.30 -1.83 -24.88
CA ARG A 6 -2.61 -1.88 -26.17
C ARG A 6 -1.40 -0.96 -26.21
N LEU A 7 -1.52 0.27 -25.70
CA LEU A 7 -0.42 1.23 -25.61
C LEU A 7 0.71 0.72 -24.69
N HIS A 8 0.36 0.09 -23.57
CA HIS A 8 1.36 -0.43 -22.62
C HIS A 8 2.01 -1.76 -23.05
N LEU A 9 1.49 -2.42 -24.09
CA LEU A 9 2.10 -3.61 -24.68
C LEU A 9 3.15 -3.30 -25.75
N VAL A 10 3.24 -2.07 -26.23
CA VAL A 10 4.27 -1.66 -27.23
C VAL A 10 5.65 -1.77 -26.60
N SER A 11 6.48 -2.71 -27.08
CA SER A 11 7.79 -3.00 -26.52
C SER A 11 8.67 -3.78 -27.49
N ASP A 12 9.98 -3.50 -27.47
CA ASP A 12 10.99 -4.25 -28.26
C ASP A 12 11.40 -5.57 -27.59
N VAL A 13 10.93 -5.81 -26.36
CA VAL A 13 11.22 -7.01 -25.57
C VAL A 13 9.92 -7.65 -25.06
N PRO A 14 9.94 -8.94 -24.72
CA PRO A 14 8.75 -9.58 -24.15
C PRO A 14 8.21 -8.86 -22.90
N VAL A 15 6.91 -8.60 -22.88
CA VAL A 15 6.21 -8.01 -21.76
C VAL A 15 5.60 -9.12 -20.90
N GLY A 16 5.94 -9.13 -19.61
CA GLY A 16 5.32 -10.02 -18.63
C GLY A 16 4.30 -9.29 -17.76
N ALA A 17 3.71 -10.00 -16.79
CA ALA A 17 2.80 -9.39 -15.82
C ALA A 17 2.96 -9.99 -14.42
N PHE A 18 2.83 -9.15 -13.40
CA PHE A 18 2.61 -9.64 -12.04
C PHE A 18 1.16 -10.10 -11.88
N LEU A 19 0.98 -11.33 -11.43
CA LEU A 19 -0.34 -11.96 -11.26
C LEU A 19 -0.53 -12.42 -9.82
N SER A 20 -1.09 -11.54 -8.98
CA SER A 20 -1.31 -11.83 -7.56
C SER A 20 -2.57 -12.66 -7.28
N GLY A 21 -3.38 -12.96 -8.30
CA GLY A 21 -4.70 -13.57 -8.10
C GLY A 21 -5.79 -12.59 -7.62
N GLY A 22 -5.49 -11.30 -7.50
CA GLY A 22 -6.45 -10.22 -7.26
C GLY A 22 -7.15 -9.76 -8.53
N VAL A 23 -8.25 -9.02 -8.36
CA VAL A 23 -9.07 -8.52 -9.50
C VAL A 23 -8.23 -7.69 -10.47
N ASP A 24 -7.35 -6.83 -9.98
CA ASP A 24 -6.58 -5.91 -10.81
C ASP A 24 -5.58 -6.63 -11.71
N SER A 25 -4.74 -7.48 -11.12
CA SER A 25 -3.78 -8.28 -11.87
C SER A 25 -4.46 -9.26 -12.83
N ALA A 26 -5.58 -9.85 -12.42
CA ALA A 26 -6.39 -10.71 -13.28
C ALA A 26 -6.99 -9.94 -14.46
N SER A 27 -7.45 -8.70 -14.22
CA SER A 27 -8.00 -7.83 -15.27
C SER A 27 -6.93 -7.47 -16.30
N MET A 28 -5.71 -7.19 -15.86
CA MET A 28 -4.60 -6.90 -16.77
C MET A 28 -4.27 -8.09 -17.66
N VAL A 29 -4.13 -9.29 -17.07
CA VAL A 29 -3.85 -10.50 -17.85
C VAL A 29 -4.99 -10.80 -18.82
N ALA A 30 -6.25 -10.63 -18.40
CA ALA A 30 -7.42 -10.82 -19.23
C ALA A 30 -7.50 -9.86 -20.44
N LEU A 31 -6.93 -8.68 -20.30
CA LEU A 31 -6.87 -7.68 -21.37
C LEU A 31 -5.61 -7.81 -22.23
N ALA A 32 -4.47 -8.15 -21.61
CA ALA A 32 -3.18 -8.18 -22.29
C ALA A 32 -2.95 -9.49 -23.07
N ALA A 33 -3.19 -10.66 -22.44
CA ALA A 33 -2.84 -11.93 -23.03
C ALA A 33 -3.48 -12.18 -24.41
N PRO A 34 -4.77 -11.82 -24.66
CA PRO A 34 -5.38 -11.98 -25.99
C PRO A 34 -4.82 -11.06 -27.08
N GLN A 35 -4.02 -10.05 -26.72
CA GLN A 35 -3.41 -9.12 -27.67
C GLN A 35 -1.99 -9.52 -28.08
N LEU A 36 -1.48 -10.63 -27.55
CA LEU A 36 -0.13 -11.11 -27.81
C LEU A 36 -0.14 -12.37 -28.69
N ASP A 37 0.79 -12.47 -29.64
CA ASP A 37 0.97 -13.63 -30.51
C ASP A 37 1.61 -14.84 -29.79
N ARG A 38 2.16 -14.63 -28.61
CA ARG A 38 2.85 -15.64 -27.79
C ARG A 38 2.30 -15.65 -26.37
N PRO A 39 2.36 -16.80 -25.67
CA PRO A 39 1.98 -16.86 -24.27
C PRO A 39 2.71 -15.80 -23.43
N MET A 40 1.95 -14.97 -22.72
CA MET A 40 2.49 -14.00 -21.79
C MET A 40 3.12 -14.68 -20.59
N THR A 41 4.34 -14.28 -20.20
CA THR A 41 4.89 -14.74 -18.92
C THR A 41 4.20 -14.02 -17.79
N THR A 42 3.64 -14.77 -16.84
CA THR A 42 3.02 -14.23 -15.62
C THR A 42 3.74 -14.72 -14.38
N LEU A 43 3.92 -13.86 -13.39
CA LEU A 43 4.67 -14.14 -12.18
C LEU A 43 3.79 -13.99 -10.94
N THR A 44 3.81 -15.02 -10.11
CA THR A 44 3.22 -14.99 -8.75
C THR A 44 4.31 -15.28 -7.73
N VAL A 45 4.34 -14.51 -6.66
CA VAL A 45 5.18 -14.78 -5.52
C VAL A 45 4.39 -15.58 -4.48
N THR A 46 5.01 -16.63 -3.96
CA THR A 46 4.43 -17.54 -2.96
C THR A 46 5.26 -17.58 -1.68
N PHE A 47 4.64 -18.03 -0.60
CA PHE A 47 5.25 -18.14 0.74
C PHE A 47 4.96 -19.51 1.34
N ASP A 48 5.64 -19.83 2.42
CA ASP A 48 5.39 -21.05 3.21
C ASP A 48 4.09 -20.97 4.01
N GLU A 49 3.49 -19.78 4.12
CA GLU A 49 2.23 -19.51 4.80
C GLU A 49 1.05 -19.69 3.83
N PRO A 50 0.35 -20.85 3.84
CA PRO A 50 -0.72 -21.13 2.87
C PRO A 50 -1.88 -20.14 2.93
N GLU A 51 -2.15 -19.59 4.15
CA GLU A 51 -3.21 -18.63 4.39
C GLU A 51 -2.98 -17.26 3.72
N LEU A 52 -1.73 -16.95 3.36
CA LEU A 52 -1.35 -15.73 2.65
C LEU A 52 -1.14 -15.97 1.15
N SER A 53 -1.20 -17.23 0.68
CA SER A 53 -0.96 -17.55 -0.72
C SER A 53 -2.21 -17.35 -1.57
N GLU A 54 -2.08 -16.51 -2.59
CA GLU A 54 -3.10 -16.32 -3.63
C GLU A 54 -2.82 -17.16 -4.90
N ALA A 55 -1.80 -18.03 -4.90
CA ALA A 55 -1.36 -18.79 -6.05
C ALA A 55 -2.48 -19.59 -6.74
N ARG A 56 -3.43 -20.17 -5.98
CA ARG A 56 -4.60 -20.86 -6.53
C ARG A 56 -5.38 -19.98 -7.50
N TYR A 57 -5.59 -18.72 -7.14
CA TYR A 57 -6.39 -17.79 -7.96
C TYR A 57 -5.59 -17.26 -9.14
N ALA A 58 -4.29 -17.09 -8.97
CA ALA A 58 -3.39 -16.76 -10.06
C ALA A 58 -3.36 -17.88 -11.11
N ARG A 59 -3.26 -19.15 -10.70
CA ARG A 59 -3.33 -20.31 -11.60
C ARG A 59 -4.65 -20.36 -12.39
N MET A 60 -5.79 -20.11 -11.75
CA MET A 60 -7.09 -20.07 -12.44
C MET A 60 -7.12 -19.05 -13.59
N VAL A 61 -6.46 -17.90 -13.41
CA VAL A 61 -6.35 -16.89 -14.46
C VAL A 61 -5.34 -17.31 -15.51
N ALA A 62 -4.19 -17.82 -15.10
CA ALA A 62 -3.12 -18.28 -15.96
C ALA A 62 -3.59 -19.40 -16.90
N GLU A 63 -4.30 -20.39 -16.37
CA GLU A 63 -4.91 -21.50 -17.13
C GLU A 63 -5.95 -20.98 -18.14
N ARG A 64 -6.82 -20.04 -17.71
CA ARG A 64 -7.86 -19.48 -18.58
C ARG A 64 -7.29 -18.76 -19.79
N TYR A 65 -6.14 -18.06 -19.61
CA TYR A 65 -5.53 -17.25 -20.66
C TYR A 65 -4.29 -17.89 -21.30
N GLY A 66 -3.95 -19.13 -20.93
CA GLY A 66 -2.83 -19.87 -21.50
C GLY A 66 -1.48 -19.18 -21.31
N THR A 67 -1.25 -18.54 -20.15
CA THR A 67 0.01 -17.83 -19.88
C THR A 67 1.13 -18.80 -19.46
N ASP A 68 2.41 -18.44 -19.74
CA ASP A 68 3.58 -19.10 -19.14
C ASP A 68 3.68 -18.64 -17.68
N HIS A 69 2.98 -19.35 -16.79
CA HIS A 69 2.84 -18.98 -15.39
C HIS A 69 3.96 -19.53 -14.53
N ARG A 70 4.65 -18.65 -13.83
CA ARG A 70 5.76 -19.00 -12.94
C ARG A 70 5.48 -18.56 -11.50
N GLU A 71 5.64 -19.51 -10.57
CA GLU A 71 5.51 -19.26 -9.13
C GLU A 71 6.90 -19.19 -8.52
N VAL A 72 7.20 -18.06 -7.87
CA VAL A 72 8.49 -17.82 -7.21
C VAL A 72 8.28 -17.86 -5.71
N ARG A 73 8.85 -18.87 -5.05
CA ARG A 73 8.78 -19.02 -3.59
C ARG A 73 9.82 -18.13 -2.93
N LEU A 74 9.35 -17.19 -2.11
CA LEU A 74 10.20 -16.34 -1.28
C LEU A 74 10.50 -17.01 0.05
N GLN A 75 11.77 -17.04 0.41
CA GLN A 75 12.24 -17.50 1.71
C GLN A 75 12.62 -16.31 2.60
N PRO A 76 12.28 -16.32 3.90
CA PRO A 76 12.58 -15.21 4.80
C PRO A 76 14.05 -14.79 4.78
N HIS A 77 14.98 -15.77 4.85
CA HIS A 77 16.41 -15.48 4.85
C HIS A 77 16.85 -14.76 3.57
N THR A 78 16.38 -15.21 2.40
CA THR A 78 16.74 -14.58 1.11
C THR A 78 16.25 -13.12 1.02
N VAL A 79 15.10 -12.82 1.64
CA VAL A 79 14.57 -11.46 1.68
C VAL A 79 15.38 -10.58 2.63
N PHE A 80 15.68 -11.07 3.83
CA PHE A 80 16.44 -10.30 4.82
C PHE A 80 17.90 -10.09 4.43
N ASP A 81 18.55 -11.07 3.81
CA ASP A 81 19.93 -10.96 3.33
C ASP A 81 20.08 -9.91 2.20
N ASP A 82 19.01 -9.63 1.46
CA ASP A 82 19.00 -8.65 0.36
C ASP A 82 18.57 -7.22 0.80
N LEU A 83 18.16 -7.03 2.06
CA LEU A 83 17.68 -5.73 2.55
C LEU A 83 18.73 -4.61 2.40
N GLY A 84 20.00 -4.90 2.61
CA GLY A 84 21.05 -3.90 2.45
C GLY A 84 21.08 -3.29 1.05
N ARG A 85 20.89 -4.13 0.01
CA ARG A 85 20.81 -3.67 -1.38
C ARG A 85 19.53 -2.86 -1.64
N MET A 86 18.41 -3.29 -1.08
CA MET A 86 17.15 -2.57 -1.17
C MET A 86 17.27 -1.17 -0.54
N PHE A 87 17.85 -1.07 0.68
CA PHE A 87 18.03 0.23 1.33
C PHE A 87 19.01 1.14 0.57
N ALA A 88 20.04 0.57 -0.05
CA ALA A 88 20.96 1.34 -0.90
C ALA A 88 20.29 1.91 -2.16
N ALA A 89 19.30 1.22 -2.70
CA ALA A 89 18.52 1.67 -3.85
C ALA A 89 17.44 2.70 -3.48
N MET A 90 17.01 2.72 -2.21
CA MET A 90 15.91 3.55 -1.72
C MET A 90 16.24 5.04 -1.86
N ASP A 91 15.31 5.84 -2.39
CA ASP A 91 15.43 7.31 -2.50
C ASP A 91 14.59 8.05 -1.44
N GLN A 92 13.62 7.36 -0.86
CA GLN A 92 12.85 7.81 0.32
C GLN A 92 12.51 6.61 1.22
N PRO A 93 12.33 6.81 2.54
CA PRO A 93 11.90 5.74 3.42
C PRO A 93 10.48 5.30 3.10
N THR A 94 10.29 4.02 2.84
CA THR A 94 9.00 3.42 2.49
C THR A 94 8.73 2.13 3.23
N VAL A 95 7.46 1.89 3.58
CA VAL A 95 7.01 0.65 4.23
C VAL A 95 6.66 -0.43 3.22
N ASP A 96 6.22 -0.05 2.02
CA ASP A 96 5.70 -0.94 0.98
C ASP A 96 6.75 -1.38 -0.06
N GLY A 97 7.87 -0.67 -0.17
CA GLY A 97 8.90 -0.91 -1.20
C GLY A 97 9.45 -2.33 -1.22
N LEU A 98 9.50 -3.03 -0.07
CA LEU A 98 9.95 -4.41 0.02
C LEU A 98 9.13 -5.37 -0.85
N ASN A 99 7.82 -5.15 -0.96
CA ASN A 99 6.95 -5.96 -1.80
C ASN A 99 7.37 -5.86 -3.28
N VAL A 100 7.60 -4.63 -3.75
CA VAL A 100 8.00 -4.35 -5.13
C VAL A 100 9.42 -4.86 -5.40
N TRP A 101 10.34 -4.68 -4.45
CA TRP A 101 11.70 -5.22 -4.52
C TRP A 101 11.69 -6.73 -4.80
N CYS A 102 10.94 -7.49 -4.00
CA CYS A 102 10.88 -8.95 -4.13
C CYS A 102 10.31 -9.42 -5.47
N VAL A 103 9.20 -8.82 -5.92
CA VAL A 103 8.56 -9.22 -7.19
C VAL A 103 9.39 -8.79 -8.40
N SER A 104 10.07 -7.65 -8.33
CA SER A 104 10.94 -7.16 -9.40
C SER A 104 12.21 -8.00 -9.54
N ARG A 105 12.79 -8.45 -8.43
CA ARG A 105 13.88 -9.43 -8.44
C ARG A 105 13.43 -10.73 -9.11
N ALA A 106 12.25 -11.25 -8.76
CA ALA A 106 11.69 -12.44 -9.38
C ALA A 106 11.48 -12.25 -10.90
N ALA A 107 11.03 -11.08 -11.34
CA ALA A 107 10.87 -10.75 -12.75
C ALA A 107 12.21 -10.75 -13.50
N ARG A 108 13.23 -10.10 -12.94
CA ARG A 108 14.58 -10.12 -13.49
C ARG A 108 15.12 -11.54 -13.61
N ASP A 109 14.99 -12.35 -12.56
CA ASP A 109 15.50 -13.72 -12.51
C ASP A 109 14.73 -14.64 -13.50
N ALA A 110 13.49 -14.29 -13.84
CA ALA A 110 12.69 -14.90 -14.92
C ALA A 110 13.08 -14.40 -16.33
N GLY A 111 14.02 -13.46 -16.45
CA GLY A 111 14.45 -12.89 -17.73
C GLY A 111 13.59 -11.77 -18.27
N LEU A 112 12.63 -11.25 -17.49
CA LEU A 112 11.78 -10.14 -17.89
C LEU A 112 12.48 -8.79 -17.70
N ARG A 113 12.27 -7.90 -18.68
CA ARG A 113 12.72 -6.50 -18.65
C ARG A 113 11.56 -5.51 -18.53
N VAL A 114 10.38 -5.93 -18.96
CA VAL A 114 9.15 -5.12 -18.89
C VAL A 114 8.06 -5.97 -18.26
N VAL A 115 7.36 -5.40 -17.26
CA VAL A 115 6.26 -6.08 -16.58
C VAL A 115 5.07 -5.14 -16.37
N LEU A 116 3.87 -5.67 -16.50
CA LEU A 116 2.64 -4.98 -16.17
C LEU A 116 2.31 -5.17 -14.68
N SER A 117 1.88 -4.08 -14.02
CA SER A 117 1.45 -4.06 -12.62
C SER A 117 0.03 -3.53 -12.49
N GLY A 118 -0.78 -4.14 -11.61
CA GLY A 118 -2.16 -3.72 -11.27
C GLY A 118 -2.27 -2.49 -10.40
N LEU A 119 -1.18 -1.77 -10.16
CA LEU A 119 -1.21 -0.50 -9.42
C LEU A 119 -2.16 0.50 -10.06
N GLY A 120 -2.81 1.32 -9.25
CA GLY A 120 -3.83 2.27 -9.69
C GLY A 120 -5.25 1.69 -9.73
N GLY A 121 -5.40 0.38 -9.82
CA GLY A 121 -6.73 -0.24 -9.90
C GLY A 121 -7.61 -0.01 -8.67
N ASP A 122 -7.03 0.06 -7.48
CA ASP A 122 -7.77 0.36 -6.25
C ASP A 122 -8.16 1.84 -6.14
N GLU A 123 -7.30 2.72 -6.55
CA GLU A 123 -7.48 4.16 -6.53
C GLU A 123 -8.52 4.62 -7.54
N VAL A 124 -8.37 4.19 -8.78
CA VAL A 124 -9.22 4.59 -9.91
C VAL A 124 -10.62 3.96 -9.81
N PHE A 125 -10.71 2.65 -9.50
CA PHE A 125 -11.98 1.92 -9.45
C PHE A 125 -12.57 1.76 -8.04
N TRP A 126 -12.10 2.55 -7.07
CA TRP A 126 -12.62 2.60 -5.71
C TRP A 126 -12.60 1.25 -4.98
N GLY A 127 -11.48 0.54 -5.06
CA GLY A 127 -11.29 -0.77 -4.42
C GLY A 127 -11.09 -0.71 -2.91
N TYR A 128 -10.73 0.44 -2.34
CA TYR A 128 -10.50 0.60 -0.91
C TYR A 128 -11.77 0.68 -0.08
N ARG A 129 -11.75 0.06 1.09
CA ARG A 129 -12.90 0.05 2.00
C ARG A 129 -13.26 1.44 2.51
N HIS A 130 -12.28 2.29 2.79
CA HIS A 130 -12.53 3.62 3.35
C HIS A 130 -13.30 4.52 2.37
N VAL A 131 -13.14 4.35 1.07
CA VAL A 131 -13.93 5.06 0.07
C VAL A 131 -15.44 4.70 0.18
N ARG A 132 -15.73 3.43 0.51
CA ARG A 132 -17.12 2.99 0.78
C ARG A 132 -17.68 3.62 2.05
N PHE A 133 -16.85 3.74 3.10
CA PHE A 133 -17.24 4.31 4.40
C PHE A 133 -17.08 5.82 4.48
N ALA A 134 -16.67 6.49 3.41
CA ALA A 134 -16.49 7.94 3.39
C ALA A 134 -17.70 8.74 3.88
N PRO A 135 -18.98 8.40 3.56
CA PRO A 135 -20.15 9.10 4.12
C PRO A 135 -20.24 8.96 5.65
N THR A 136 -19.89 7.80 6.20
CA THR A 136 -19.85 7.57 7.66
C THR A 136 -18.74 8.41 8.30
N LEU A 137 -17.57 8.47 7.69
CA LEU A 137 -16.47 9.34 8.13
C LEU A 137 -16.90 10.81 8.09
N ALA A 138 -17.58 11.26 7.04
CA ALA A 138 -18.10 12.61 6.93
C ALA A 138 -19.12 12.93 8.03
N ALA A 139 -20.01 11.98 8.35
CA ALA A 139 -20.95 12.12 9.45
C ALA A 139 -20.26 12.21 10.81
N MET A 140 -19.27 11.35 11.05
CA MET A 140 -18.42 11.40 12.26
C MET A 140 -17.72 12.74 12.38
N CYS A 141 -17.06 13.22 11.33
CA CYS A 141 -16.41 14.53 11.32
C CYS A 141 -17.39 15.65 11.65
N ARG A 142 -18.61 15.65 11.08
CA ARG A 142 -19.64 16.64 11.39
C ARG A 142 -20.09 16.60 12.85
N ILE A 143 -20.34 15.42 13.41
CA ILE A 143 -20.72 15.26 14.81
C ILE A 143 -19.60 15.76 15.72
N VAL A 144 -18.35 15.36 15.44
CA VAL A 144 -17.22 15.78 16.24
C VAL A 144 -16.95 17.28 16.12
N SER A 145 -17.14 17.88 14.94
CA SER A 145 -16.97 19.34 14.74
C SER A 145 -18.04 20.17 15.45
N SER A 146 -19.24 19.61 15.70
CA SER A 146 -20.27 20.31 16.48
C SER A 146 -19.97 20.42 17.97
N LEU A 147 -18.99 19.65 18.47
CA LEU A 147 -18.55 19.72 19.86
C LEU A 147 -17.53 20.86 20.05
N PRO A 148 -17.62 21.64 21.14
CA PRO A 148 -16.61 22.62 21.48
C PRO A 148 -15.21 21.98 21.60
N PRO A 149 -14.12 22.65 21.17
CA PRO A 149 -12.77 22.09 21.25
C PRO A 149 -12.37 21.64 22.66
N SER A 150 -12.86 22.31 23.69
CA SER A 150 -12.60 21.98 25.11
C SER A 150 -13.19 20.64 25.54
N THR A 151 -14.31 20.23 24.96
CA THR A 151 -14.98 18.93 25.27
C THR A 151 -14.57 17.83 24.30
N ARG A 152 -14.27 18.19 23.05
CA ARG A 152 -13.88 17.26 21.99
C ARG A 152 -12.65 16.44 22.33
N ARG A 153 -11.55 17.11 22.71
CA ARG A 153 -10.27 16.44 23.04
C ARG A 153 -10.39 15.44 24.18
N PRO A 154 -10.94 15.78 25.37
CA PRO A 154 -11.08 14.81 26.45
C PRO A 154 -12.02 13.65 26.09
N LEU A 155 -13.11 13.91 25.34
CA LEU A 155 -14.04 12.87 24.90
C LEU A 155 -13.37 11.86 23.96
N LEU A 156 -12.64 12.33 22.95
CA LEU A 156 -11.91 11.47 22.01
C LEU A 156 -10.82 10.66 22.72
N ARG A 157 -10.12 11.27 23.67
CA ARG A 157 -9.12 10.57 24.51
C ARG A 157 -9.74 9.53 25.42
N ALA A 158 -10.90 9.81 25.99
CA ALA A 158 -11.66 8.84 26.81
C ALA A 158 -12.17 7.68 25.94
N ALA A 159 -12.73 7.95 24.75
CA ALA A 159 -13.12 6.93 23.78
C ALA A 159 -11.92 6.04 23.38
N ALA A 160 -10.76 6.63 23.15
CA ALA A 160 -9.52 5.91 22.86
C ALA A 160 -9.07 4.97 23.99
N ARG A 161 -9.42 5.26 25.25
CA ARG A 161 -9.06 4.45 26.43
C ARG A 161 -10.09 3.37 26.77
N GLY A 162 -11.37 3.61 26.45
CA GLY A 162 -12.50 2.86 26.98
C GLY A 162 -12.81 1.51 26.33
N ALA A 163 -12.25 1.21 25.16
CA ALA A 163 -12.58 -0.02 24.41
C ALA A 163 -11.34 -0.89 24.13
N PRO A 164 -11.01 -1.83 25.00
CA PRO A 164 -9.79 -2.65 24.89
C PRO A 164 -9.66 -3.44 23.59
N PHE A 165 -10.76 -3.90 23.01
CA PHE A 165 -10.79 -4.66 21.76
C PHE A 165 -10.77 -3.77 20.49
N LEU A 166 -11.04 -2.48 20.63
CA LEU A 166 -10.92 -1.48 19.56
C LEU A 166 -9.55 -0.78 19.57
N ARG A 167 -8.67 -1.11 20.51
CA ARG A 167 -7.39 -0.41 20.77
C ARG A 167 -6.43 -0.33 19.58
N ALA A 168 -6.49 -1.27 18.64
CA ALA A 168 -5.59 -1.27 17.48
C ALA A 168 -5.81 -0.08 16.51
N GLY A 169 -6.89 0.69 16.65
CA GLY A 169 -7.19 1.84 15.80
C GLY A 169 -7.64 3.09 16.55
N LEU A 170 -7.89 2.99 17.87
CA LEU A 170 -8.45 4.10 18.63
C LEU A 170 -7.44 5.21 18.92
N ASP A 171 -6.15 4.91 18.91
CA ASP A 171 -5.11 5.94 18.95
C ASP A 171 -5.25 6.93 17.78
N ARG A 172 -5.72 6.45 16.62
CA ARG A 172 -5.95 7.29 15.43
C ARG A 172 -7.15 8.23 15.56
N VAL A 173 -8.06 7.98 16.49
CA VAL A 173 -9.20 8.91 16.77
C VAL A 173 -8.70 10.31 17.13
N ALA A 174 -7.45 10.44 17.59
CA ALA A 174 -6.80 11.73 17.79
C ALA A 174 -6.78 12.63 16.54
N TYR A 175 -6.76 12.03 15.33
CA TYR A 175 -6.89 12.83 14.09
C TYR A 175 -8.23 13.55 13.97
N LEU A 176 -9.28 13.10 14.63
CA LEU A 176 -10.58 13.77 14.65
C LEU A 176 -10.63 14.99 15.59
N GLU A 177 -9.53 15.30 16.31
CA GLU A 177 -9.42 16.58 17.03
C GLU A 177 -9.55 17.78 16.06
N ASP A 178 -9.12 17.59 14.80
CA ASP A 178 -9.43 18.46 13.66
C ASP A 178 -10.25 17.64 12.63
N PRO A 179 -11.58 17.73 12.63
CA PRO A 179 -12.45 16.89 11.80
C PRO A 179 -12.54 17.38 10.34
N SER A 180 -11.40 17.45 9.68
CA SER A 180 -11.26 17.82 8.27
C SER A 180 -11.10 16.59 7.36
N ALA A 181 -11.17 16.77 6.05
CA ALA A 181 -10.94 15.69 5.09
C ALA A 181 -9.49 15.16 5.16
N PRO A 182 -8.44 16.00 5.29
CA PRO A 182 -7.08 15.51 5.56
C PRO A 182 -6.98 14.67 6.84
N SER A 183 -7.62 15.09 7.92
CA SER A 183 -7.64 14.32 9.17
C SER A 183 -8.34 12.98 9.03
N ALA A 184 -9.46 12.92 8.30
CA ALA A 184 -10.14 11.68 7.97
C ALA A 184 -9.26 10.75 7.10
N TYR A 185 -8.46 11.31 6.20
CA TYR A 185 -7.49 10.56 5.41
C TYR A 185 -6.38 9.95 6.30
N PHE A 186 -5.78 10.73 7.19
CA PHE A 186 -4.78 10.23 8.12
C PHE A 186 -5.34 9.24 9.15
N LEU A 187 -6.60 9.39 9.56
CA LEU A 187 -7.29 8.38 10.38
C LEU A 187 -7.24 7.00 9.72
N VAL A 188 -7.32 6.95 8.38
CA VAL A 188 -7.29 5.70 7.61
C VAL A 188 -5.87 5.26 7.27
N ARG A 189 -5.02 6.18 6.82
CA ARG A 189 -3.68 5.87 6.26
C ARG A 189 -2.52 6.06 7.22
N GLY A 190 -2.66 6.92 8.24
CA GLY A 190 -1.57 7.24 9.14
C GLY A 190 -1.04 6.03 9.91
N LEU A 191 0.26 5.85 9.95
CA LEU A 191 0.92 4.83 10.78
C LEU A 191 1.00 5.25 12.25
N PHE A 192 1.39 6.50 12.48
CA PHE A 192 1.53 7.12 13.79
C PHE A 192 0.68 8.38 13.86
N THR A 193 0.06 8.64 15.00
CA THR A 193 -0.59 9.92 15.24
C THR A 193 0.47 11.02 15.47
N PRO A 194 0.13 12.32 15.33
CA PRO A 194 1.06 13.41 15.62
C PRO A 194 1.72 13.29 17.00
N GLY A 195 0.93 12.99 18.05
CA GLY A 195 1.47 12.79 19.39
C GLY A 195 2.40 11.57 19.53
N GLN A 196 2.14 10.49 18.78
CA GLN A 196 3.07 9.35 18.74
C GLN A 196 4.36 9.69 18.01
N ALA A 197 4.27 10.44 16.91
CA ALA A 197 5.45 10.92 16.19
C ALA A 197 6.30 11.86 17.05
N SER A 198 5.67 12.80 17.78
CA SER A 198 6.36 13.64 18.75
C SER A 198 7.10 12.81 19.81
N CYS A 199 6.42 11.83 20.41
CA CYS A 199 7.05 10.93 21.38
C CYS A 199 8.23 10.14 20.79
N LEU A 200 8.12 9.69 19.53
CA LEU A 200 9.20 8.97 18.84
C LEU A 200 10.42 9.86 18.58
N LEU A 201 10.20 11.16 18.35
CA LEU A 201 11.25 12.13 18.10
C LEU A 201 11.77 12.79 19.37
N GLY A 202 11.32 12.37 20.56
CA GLY A 202 11.68 12.99 21.82
C GLY A 202 11.18 14.43 21.98
N LEU A 203 10.18 14.84 21.18
CA LEU A 203 9.57 16.16 21.19
C LEU A 203 8.40 16.23 22.17
N GLY A 204 8.02 17.43 22.59
CA GLY A 204 6.81 17.65 23.36
C GLY A 204 5.54 17.28 22.58
N PRO A 205 4.44 16.92 23.27
CA PRO A 205 3.23 16.38 22.63
C PRO A 205 2.56 17.34 21.63
N ASP A 206 2.83 18.62 21.67
CA ASP A 206 2.24 19.65 20.80
C ASP A 206 3.21 20.19 19.72
N GLU A 207 4.49 19.80 19.74
CA GLU A 207 5.50 20.33 18.81
C GLU A 207 5.35 19.78 17.38
N TYR A 208 4.70 18.64 17.20
CA TYR A 208 4.49 17.99 15.89
C TYR A 208 3.06 18.19 15.35
N ALA A 209 2.32 19.17 15.84
CA ALA A 209 0.86 19.25 15.71
C ALA A 209 0.30 19.63 14.31
N THR A 210 1.11 19.72 13.23
CA THR A 210 0.66 20.51 12.06
C THR A 210 0.50 19.80 10.72
N THR A 211 0.78 18.49 10.62
CA THR A 211 0.88 17.84 9.32
C THR A 211 -0.47 17.58 8.61
N PRO A 212 -1.57 17.14 9.27
CA PRO A 212 -2.81 16.86 8.56
C PRO A 212 -3.46 18.08 7.89
N ALA A 213 -3.36 19.24 8.53
CA ALA A 213 -3.99 20.47 8.04
C ALA A 213 -3.35 21.05 6.77
N ARG A 214 -2.18 20.55 6.37
CA ARG A 214 -1.39 21.08 5.25
C ARG A 214 -1.56 20.33 3.94
N LEU A 215 -2.36 19.26 3.88
CA LEU A 215 -2.67 18.63 2.59
C LEU A 215 -3.59 19.54 1.78
N PRO A 216 -3.13 20.12 0.68
CA PRO A 216 -3.98 20.98 -0.13
C PRO A 216 -5.07 20.13 -0.80
N TYR A 217 -6.32 20.48 -0.56
CA TYR A 217 -7.47 19.94 -1.28
C TYR A 217 -8.33 21.08 -1.76
N ALA A 218 -8.25 21.38 -3.03
CA ALA A 218 -9.03 22.45 -3.68
C ALA A 218 -10.35 21.92 -4.29
N GLY A 219 -10.68 20.63 -4.10
CA GLY A 219 -11.88 20.03 -4.68
C GLY A 219 -13.16 20.46 -3.98
N THR A 220 -14.21 20.66 -4.77
CA THR A 220 -15.57 20.99 -4.30
C THR A 220 -16.41 19.75 -3.97
N GLY A 221 -15.84 18.56 -4.11
CA GLY A 221 -16.49 17.27 -3.86
C GLY A 221 -16.67 16.93 -2.38
N GLY A 222 -17.43 15.87 -2.11
CA GLY A 222 -17.61 15.36 -0.76
C GLY A 222 -16.42 14.59 -0.22
N MET A 223 -16.58 14.00 0.98
CA MET A 223 -15.51 13.24 1.66
C MET A 223 -14.94 12.09 0.80
N ARG A 224 -15.75 11.46 -0.03
CA ARG A 224 -15.33 10.35 -0.88
C ARG A 224 -14.37 10.81 -1.97
N GLU A 225 -14.72 11.88 -2.64
CA GLU A 225 -13.90 12.51 -3.68
C GLU A 225 -12.58 13.03 -3.08
N ALA A 226 -12.63 13.62 -1.89
CA ALA A 226 -11.44 14.06 -1.17
C ALA A 226 -10.51 12.91 -0.82
N LEU A 227 -11.03 11.81 -0.25
CA LEU A 227 -10.23 10.63 0.08
C LEU A 227 -9.64 9.98 -1.19
N THR A 228 -10.40 9.93 -2.30
CA THR A 228 -9.89 9.42 -3.58
C THR A 228 -8.76 10.32 -4.13
N ALA A 229 -8.92 11.62 -4.06
CA ALA A 229 -7.88 12.56 -4.50
C ALA A 229 -6.61 12.40 -3.66
N PHE A 230 -6.73 12.25 -2.33
CA PHE A 230 -5.57 12.00 -1.47
C PHE A 230 -4.93 10.63 -1.72
N ASP A 231 -5.72 9.58 -1.98
CA ASP A 231 -5.17 8.27 -2.36
C ASP A 231 -4.35 8.37 -3.65
N ILE A 232 -4.87 9.07 -4.67
CA ILE A 232 -4.17 9.23 -5.96
C ILE A 232 -2.92 10.10 -5.81
N THR A 233 -3.02 11.25 -5.14
CA THR A 233 -1.91 12.23 -5.10
C THR A 233 -0.84 11.87 -4.07
N HIS A 234 -1.22 11.33 -2.92
CA HIS A 234 -0.28 11.08 -1.83
C HIS A 234 0.11 9.61 -1.71
N TYR A 235 -0.86 8.69 -1.61
CA TYR A 235 -0.52 7.28 -1.44
C TYR A 235 -0.01 6.66 -2.72
N LEU A 236 -0.75 6.80 -3.82
CA LEU A 236 -0.33 6.27 -5.10
C LEU A 236 0.87 7.04 -5.66
N GLY A 237 0.76 8.37 -5.82
CA GLY A 237 1.78 9.18 -6.47
C GLY A 237 3.09 9.25 -5.70
N ASN A 238 3.03 9.55 -4.39
CA ASN A 238 4.23 9.78 -3.59
C ASN A 238 4.83 8.51 -2.97
N GLN A 239 4.08 7.41 -2.90
CA GLN A 239 4.57 6.16 -2.32
C GLN A 239 4.56 5.01 -3.33
N LEU A 240 3.40 4.52 -3.77
CA LEU A 240 3.33 3.28 -4.54
C LEU A 240 4.02 3.36 -5.91
N LEU A 241 3.83 4.45 -6.65
CA LEU A 241 4.48 4.63 -7.97
C LEU A 241 5.97 4.87 -7.83
N ARG A 242 6.38 5.62 -6.81
CA ARG A 242 7.78 5.85 -6.52
C ARG A 242 8.49 4.58 -6.09
N ASP A 243 7.87 3.79 -5.19
CA ASP A 243 8.36 2.45 -4.84
C ASP A 243 8.41 1.55 -6.07
N GLY A 244 7.37 1.62 -6.90
CA GLY A 244 7.27 0.90 -8.16
C GLY A 244 8.46 1.16 -9.07
N ASP A 245 8.77 2.41 -9.31
CA ASP A 245 9.87 2.84 -10.18
C ASP A 245 11.24 2.49 -9.57
N VAL A 246 11.53 3.00 -8.38
CA VAL A 246 12.85 2.85 -7.74
C VAL A 246 13.22 1.38 -7.51
N MET A 247 12.28 0.58 -6.97
CA MET A 247 12.57 -0.81 -6.63
C MET A 247 12.64 -1.71 -7.87
N SER A 248 11.84 -1.45 -8.90
CA SER A 248 11.90 -2.23 -10.13
C SER A 248 13.13 -1.87 -10.97
N MET A 249 13.45 -0.58 -11.07
CA MET A 249 14.63 -0.11 -11.81
C MET A 249 15.94 -0.56 -11.15
N ALA A 250 15.99 -0.73 -9.83
CA ALA A 250 17.12 -1.33 -9.14
C ALA A 250 17.42 -2.78 -9.62
N HIS A 251 16.43 -3.44 -10.19
CA HIS A 251 16.55 -4.75 -10.84
C HIS A 251 16.59 -4.67 -12.37
N SER A 252 16.67 -3.46 -12.97
CA SER A 252 16.60 -3.23 -14.41
C SER A 252 15.32 -3.80 -15.05
N VAL A 253 14.19 -3.64 -14.36
CA VAL A 253 12.86 -4.04 -14.79
C VAL A 253 11.99 -2.80 -14.90
N GLU A 254 11.44 -2.51 -16.08
CA GLU A 254 10.46 -1.44 -16.29
C GLU A 254 9.07 -1.93 -15.85
N MET A 255 8.49 -1.28 -14.86
CA MET A 255 7.14 -1.59 -14.40
C MET A 255 6.13 -0.64 -15.03
N ARG A 256 5.20 -1.15 -15.81
CA ARG A 256 4.12 -0.40 -16.45
C ARG A 256 2.80 -0.56 -15.72
N VAL A 257 2.00 0.51 -15.69
CA VAL A 257 0.76 0.61 -14.89
C VAL A 257 -0.45 1.04 -15.74
N PRO A 258 -1.01 0.14 -16.56
CA PRO A 258 -2.06 0.47 -17.54
C PRO A 258 -3.33 1.11 -16.96
N PHE A 259 -3.66 0.85 -15.69
CA PHE A 259 -4.78 1.50 -15.02
C PHE A 259 -4.59 3.00 -14.78
N LEU A 260 -3.38 3.49 -14.95
CA LEU A 260 -3.03 4.91 -14.80
C LEU A 260 -2.84 5.64 -16.12
N ASP A 261 -3.25 5.02 -17.22
CA ASP A 261 -3.41 5.77 -18.49
C ASP A 261 -4.31 6.99 -18.22
N HIS A 262 -3.83 8.19 -18.60
CA HIS A 262 -4.48 9.44 -18.23
C HIS A 262 -5.92 9.53 -18.77
N SER A 263 -6.15 9.08 -20.01
CA SER A 263 -7.49 9.08 -20.62
C SER A 263 -8.44 8.14 -19.86
N LEU A 264 -7.94 6.97 -19.44
CA LEU A 264 -8.72 6.04 -18.63
C LEU A 264 -9.05 6.64 -17.26
N VAL A 265 -8.06 7.25 -16.58
CA VAL A 265 -8.25 7.87 -15.26
C VAL A 265 -9.29 8.99 -15.33
N GLU A 266 -9.18 9.90 -16.30
CA GLU A 266 -10.13 11.00 -16.50
C GLU A 266 -11.56 10.48 -16.74
N GLN A 267 -11.71 9.49 -17.62
CA GLN A 267 -13.00 8.88 -17.90
C GLN A 267 -13.60 8.23 -16.66
N VAL A 268 -12.85 7.40 -15.94
CA VAL A 268 -13.36 6.69 -14.76
C VAL A 268 -13.70 7.66 -13.63
N LEU A 269 -12.84 8.67 -13.39
CA LEU A 269 -13.09 9.64 -12.32
C LEU A 269 -14.31 10.52 -12.61
N SER A 270 -14.60 10.84 -13.86
CA SER A 270 -15.80 11.62 -14.26
C SER A 270 -17.10 10.86 -14.06
N LEU A 271 -17.08 9.52 -13.98
CA LEU A 271 -18.30 8.73 -13.82
C LEU A 271 -18.90 8.87 -12.42
N PRO A 272 -20.26 8.93 -12.33
CA PRO A 272 -20.95 8.97 -11.05
C PRO A 272 -20.64 7.79 -10.13
N ALA A 273 -20.65 8.06 -8.81
CA ALA A 273 -20.36 7.08 -7.75
C ALA A 273 -21.16 5.77 -7.86
N ARG A 274 -22.41 5.83 -8.35
CA ARG A 274 -23.28 4.65 -8.50
C ARG A 274 -22.70 3.57 -9.40
N PHE A 275 -21.84 3.91 -10.36
CA PHE A 275 -21.18 2.94 -11.24
C PHE A 275 -19.95 2.30 -10.58
N LYS A 276 -19.32 3.01 -9.63
CA LYS A 276 -18.09 2.58 -8.97
C LYS A 276 -18.31 1.83 -7.65
N LEU A 277 -19.53 1.81 -7.12
CA LEU A 277 -19.89 1.20 -5.85
C LEU A 277 -20.95 0.11 -5.99
N SER A 278 -20.71 -1.02 -5.32
CA SER A 278 -21.69 -2.10 -5.16
C SER A 278 -21.53 -2.72 -3.77
N ARG A 279 -22.61 -3.27 -3.23
CA ARG A 279 -22.57 -4.08 -2.01
C ARG A 279 -22.11 -5.51 -2.28
N GLU A 280 -22.36 -6.00 -3.49
CA GLU A 280 -22.18 -7.41 -3.88
C GLU A 280 -20.84 -7.67 -4.59
N ARG A 281 -20.34 -6.69 -5.33
CA ARG A 281 -19.16 -6.86 -6.19
C ARG A 281 -18.06 -5.85 -5.84
N PRO A 282 -16.79 -6.29 -5.74
CA PRO A 282 -15.68 -5.37 -5.71
C PRO A 282 -15.53 -4.71 -7.09
N LYS A 283 -15.17 -3.42 -7.13
CA LYS A 283 -14.89 -2.68 -8.38
C LYS A 283 -15.91 -2.96 -9.50
N PRO A 284 -17.21 -2.69 -9.26
CA PRO A 284 -18.27 -3.13 -10.17
C PRO A 284 -18.09 -2.60 -11.59
N LEU A 285 -17.58 -1.37 -11.74
CA LEU A 285 -17.31 -0.77 -13.05
C LEU A 285 -16.26 -1.58 -13.83
N LEU A 286 -15.16 -1.96 -13.18
CA LEU A 286 -14.09 -2.75 -13.81
C LEU A 286 -14.60 -4.14 -14.20
N LEU A 287 -15.29 -4.83 -13.29
CA LEU A 287 -15.84 -6.15 -13.57
C LEU A 287 -16.92 -6.14 -14.67
N SER A 288 -17.74 -5.08 -14.73
CA SER A 288 -18.74 -4.92 -15.79
C SER A 288 -18.09 -4.66 -17.16
N ALA A 289 -17.03 -3.83 -17.18
CA ALA A 289 -16.29 -3.56 -18.41
C ALA A 289 -15.56 -4.82 -18.97
N LEU A 290 -15.26 -5.78 -18.11
CA LEU A 290 -14.60 -7.03 -18.49
C LEU A 290 -15.56 -8.17 -18.84
N ASP A 291 -16.86 -7.98 -18.65
CA ASP A 291 -17.95 -8.86 -19.10
C ASP A 291 -17.65 -10.36 -18.98
N GLY A 292 -17.47 -10.86 -17.76
CA GLY A 292 -17.20 -12.27 -17.48
C GLY A 292 -15.79 -12.78 -17.83
N ARG A 293 -14.89 -11.94 -18.30
CA ARG A 293 -13.49 -12.31 -18.58
C ARG A 293 -12.75 -12.76 -17.32
N ILE A 294 -13.12 -12.25 -16.13
CA ILE A 294 -12.51 -12.67 -14.86
C ILE A 294 -13.31 -13.82 -14.25
N PRO A 295 -12.65 -14.95 -13.90
CA PRO A 295 -13.30 -16.07 -13.24
C PRO A 295 -13.98 -15.62 -11.92
N ARG A 296 -15.21 -16.08 -11.68
CA ARG A 296 -15.98 -15.71 -10.48
C ARG A 296 -15.20 -15.99 -9.19
N GLY A 297 -14.48 -17.10 -9.11
CA GLY A 297 -13.66 -17.45 -7.94
C GLY A 297 -12.57 -16.43 -7.58
N VAL A 298 -12.15 -15.58 -8.52
CA VAL A 298 -11.13 -14.53 -8.30
C VAL A 298 -11.72 -13.33 -7.56
N TRP A 299 -12.94 -12.91 -7.88
CA TRP A 299 -13.54 -11.69 -7.33
C TRP A 299 -14.64 -11.95 -6.29
N ASP A 300 -15.28 -13.12 -6.29
CA ASP A 300 -16.31 -13.51 -5.32
C ASP A 300 -15.69 -14.14 -4.06
N ARG A 301 -14.80 -13.37 -3.44
CA ARG A 301 -14.10 -13.76 -2.21
C ARG A 301 -13.69 -12.54 -1.39
N ARG A 302 -13.29 -12.79 -0.15
CA ARG A 302 -12.68 -11.72 0.66
C ARG A 302 -11.39 -11.24 -0.03
N LYS A 303 -11.29 -9.92 -0.24
CA LYS A 303 -10.08 -9.31 -0.78
C LYS A 303 -8.90 -9.62 0.13
N MET A 304 -7.84 -10.15 -0.45
CA MET A 304 -6.51 -10.20 0.14
C MET A 304 -5.64 -9.17 -0.59
N GLY A 305 -4.81 -8.44 0.13
CA GLY A 305 -3.77 -7.60 -0.46
C GLY A 305 -2.49 -8.43 -0.60
N PHE A 306 -1.69 -8.16 -1.59
CA PHE A 306 -0.35 -8.73 -1.66
C PHE A 306 0.47 -8.21 -0.48
N THR A 307 0.73 -9.08 0.48
CA THR A 307 1.45 -8.75 1.71
C THR A 307 2.39 -9.89 2.07
N LEU A 308 3.66 -9.56 2.27
CA LEU A 308 4.64 -10.51 2.79
C LEU A 308 4.25 -10.96 4.21
N PRO A 309 4.66 -12.15 4.67
CA PRO A 309 4.40 -12.67 6.03
C PRO A 309 5.18 -11.90 7.12
N MET A 310 5.22 -10.56 7.03
CA MET A 310 6.04 -9.67 7.84
C MET A 310 5.82 -9.85 9.34
N THR A 311 4.57 -10.10 9.76
CA THR A 311 4.29 -10.34 11.18
C THR A 311 5.09 -11.53 11.74
N ARG A 312 5.14 -12.62 11.00
CA ARG A 312 5.88 -13.84 11.40
C ARG A 312 7.38 -13.63 11.28
N TRP A 313 7.83 -13.10 10.16
CA TRP A 313 9.24 -12.89 9.88
C TRP A 313 9.90 -11.91 10.86
N MET A 314 9.24 -10.80 11.15
CA MET A 314 9.74 -9.81 12.13
C MET A 314 9.73 -10.33 13.56
N ARG A 315 8.75 -11.16 13.95
CA ARG A 315 8.77 -11.81 15.28
C ARG A 315 9.95 -12.75 15.44
N ALA A 316 10.31 -13.49 14.39
CA ALA A 316 11.45 -14.40 14.40
C ALA A 316 12.81 -13.68 14.51
N ARG A 317 12.88 -12.40 14.13
CA ARG A 317 14.09 -11.55 14.15
C ARG A 317 13.94 -10.32 15.06
N GLU A 318 13.02 -10.37 16.02
CA GLU A 318 12.69 -9.21 16.86
C GLU A 318 13.92 -8.56 17.48
N SER A 319 14.75 -9.34 18.14
CA SER A 319 15.93 -8.83 18.86
C SER A 319 16.90 -8.07 17.95
N GLU A 320 17.15 -8.59 16.75
CA GLU A 320 18.05 -7.99 15.76
C GLU A 320 17.46 -6.65 15.24
N LEU A 321 16.19 -6.70 14.77
CA LEU A 321 15.55 -5.53 14.17
C LEU A 321 15.31 -4.42 15.19
N ARG A 322 14.96 -4.77 16.43
CA ARG A 322 14.76 -3.84 17.53
C ARG A 322 16.08 -3.19 17.95
N ALA A 323 17.16 -3.96 18.08
CA ALA A 323 18.47 -3.44 18.39
C ALA A 323 18.93 -2.40 17.36
N THR A 324 18.73 -2.69 16.07
CA THR A 324 19.02 -1.73 14.99
C THR A 324 18.23 -0.43 15.16
N CYS A 325 16.93 -0.49 15.52
CA CYS A 325 16.16 0.73 15.75
C CYS A 325 16.72 1.59 16.90
N HIS A 326 17.36 1.00 17.90
CA HIS A 326 18.00 1.72 18.99
C HIS A 326 19.32 2.45 18.59
N GLU A 327 19.90 2.13 17.45
CA GLU A 327 21.07 2.82 16.90
C GLU A 327 20.70 4.20 16.34
N ASN A 328 19.42 4.44 16.05
CA ASN A 328 18.93 5.71 15.52
C ASN A 328 18.82 6.76 16.63
N LYS A 329 19.75 7.74 16.59
CA LYS A 329 19.82 8.83 17.59
C LYS A 329 18.68 9.86 17.50
N LEU A 330 17.91 9.83 16.41
CA LEU A 330 16.74 10.71 16.25
C LEU A 330 15.51 10.16 16.97
N LEU A 331 15.52 8.88 17.36
CA LEU A 331 14.38 8.21 17.95
C LEU A 331 14.57 8.05 19.47
N ASP A 332 13.53 8.36 20.23
CA ASP A 332 13.46 8.05 21.66
C ASP A 332 13.40 6.56 21.91
N ALA A 333 14.38 6.01 22.62
CA ALA A 333 14.52 4.58 22.86
C ALA A 333 13.30 3.96 23.56
N HIS A 334 12.71 4.66 24.53
CA HIS A 334 11.51 4.16 25.22
C HIS A 334 10.27 4.16 24.32
N ALA A 335 10.17 5.14 23.39
CA ALA A 335 9.09 5.16 22.42
C ALA A 335 9.24 4.03 21.39
N VAL A 336 10.47 3.73 20.94
CA VAL A 336 10.79 2.56 20.10
C VAL A 336 10.34 1.30 20.80
N ASP A 337 10.69 1.09 22.07
CA ASP A 337 10.29 -0.07 22.87
C ASP A 337 8.76 -0.21 22.98
N ARG A 338 8.05 0.89 23.21
CA ARG A 338 6.57 0.87 23.26
C ARG A 338 5.96 0.40 21.95
N VAL A 339 6.53 0.76 20.79
CA VAL A 339 6.05 0.33 19.46
C VAL A 339 6.31 -1.16 19.27
N TRP A 340 7.51 -1.66 19.58
CA TRP A 340 7.86 -3.06 19.47
C TRP A 340 7.05 -3.94 20.43
N ASP A 341 6.91 -3.55 21.68
CA ASP A 341 6.08 -4.23 22.67
C ASP A 341 4.60 -4.28 22.25
N GLY A 342 4.11 -3.19 21.68
CA GLY A 342 2.76 -3.14 21.12
C GLY A 342 2.57 -4.14 19.98
N PHE A 343 3.55 -4.30 19.11
CA PHE A 343 3.55 -5.28 18.03
C PHE A 343 3.60 -6.72 18.56
N LEU A 344 4.50 -7.01 19.47
CA LEU A 344 4.65 -8.36 20.06
C LEU A 344 3.36 -8.81 20.79
N ARG A 345 2.67 -7.88 21.44
CA ARG A 345 1.37 -8.11 22.10
C ARG A 345 0.17 -8.07 21.14
N GLY A 346 0.40 -7.95 19.82
CA GLY A 346 -0.67 -7.90 18.81
C GLY A 346 -1.53 -6.63 18.82
N ARG A 347 -1.09 -5.55 19.49
CA ARG A 347 -1.79 -4.25 19.53
C ARG A 347 -1.44 -3.34 18.35
N HIS A 348 -0.24 -3.50 17.81
CA HIS A 348 0.26 -2.74 16.67
C HIS A 348 0.44 -3.64 15.46
N HIS A 349 0.12 -3.11 14.29
CA HIS A 349 0.41 -3.75 13.02
C HIS A 349 1.93 -3.78 12.78
N TRP A 350 2.43 -4.79 12.08
CA TRP A 350 3.86 -4.96 11.77
C TRP A 350 4.48 -3.74 11.06
N SER A 351 3.68 -2.98 10.32
CA SER A 351 4.15 -1.80 9.59
C SER A 351 4.71 -0.69 10.50
N ARG A 352 4.31 -0.62 11.77
CA ARG A 352 4.84 0.37 12.71
C ARG A 352 6.30 0.12 13.10
N PRO A 353 6.67 -1.04 13.68
CA PRO A 353 8.08 -1.30 13.97
C PRO A 353 8.92 -1.41 12.69
N TRP A 354 8.34 -1.88 11.56
CA TRP A 354 9.00 -1.90 10.27
C TRP A 354 9.34 -0.49 9.78
N ALA A 355 8.44 0.48 9.92
CA ALA A 355 8.72 1.87 9.58
C ALA A 355 9.90 2.46 10.36
N LEU A 356 10.04 2.12 11.65
CA LEU A 356 11.18 2.57 12.47
C LEU A 356 12.49 1.94 11.98
N TYR A 357 12.46 0.66 11.66
CA TYR A 357 13.62 -0.05 11.11
C TYR A 357 14.04 0.54 9.75
N VAL A 358 13.09 0.74 8.83
CA VAL A 358 13.34 1.37 7.52
C VAL A 358 13.94 2.76 7.68
N LEU A 359 13.36 3.59 8.56
CA LEU A 359 13.85 4.94 8.81
C LEU A 359 15.31 4.92 9.31
N THR A 360 15.63 4.00 10.22
CA THR A 360 16.98 3.83 10.74
C THR A 360 17.97 3.44 9.65
N GLN A 361 17.63 2.44 8.85
CA GLN A 361 18.49 1.98 7.76
C GLN A 361 18.69 3.05 6.68
N PHE A 362 17.64 3.79 6.36
CA PHE A 362 17.72 4.90 5.40
C PHE A 362 18.64 6.02 5.90
N GLU A 363 18.57 6.40 7.18
CA GLU A 363 19.45 7.40 7.80
C GLU A 363 20.92 6.96 7.75
N VAL A 364 21.21 5.68 8.05
CA VAL A 364 22.57 5.13 7.96
C VAL A 364 23.10 5.20 6.52
N GLY A 365 22.26 4.86 5.53
CA GLY A 365 22.60 4.94 4.12
C GLY A 365 22.91 6.38 3.66
N LEU A 366 22.18 7.38 4.14
CA LEU A 366 22.46 8.79 3.83
C LEU A 366 23.80 9.25 4.39
N LYS A 367 24.12 8.87 5.64
CA LYS A 367 25.42 9.22 6.26
C LYS A 367 26.60 8.58 5.52
N GLY A 368 26.46 7.35 5.05
CA GLY A 368 27.47 6.69 4.22
C GLY A 368 27.71 7.40 2.89
N LYS A 369 26.64 7.84 2.20
CA LYS A 369 26.76 8.57 0.92
C LYS A 369 27.43 9.97 1.10
N THR A 370 27.16 10.67 2.19
CA THR A 370 27.79 11.98 2.47
C THR A 370 29.25 11.89 2.88
N SER A 371 29.68 10.76 3.47
CA SER A 371 31.07 10.53 3.82
C SER A 371 31.94 10.19 2.60
N CYS A 372 31.40 9.58 1.55
CA CYS A 372 32.13 9.27 0.30
C CYS A 372 32.23 10.47 -0.66
N ALA A 373 31.48 11.55 -0.43
CA ALA A 373 31.46 12.75 -1.29
C ALA A 373 32.40 13.86 -0.79
N ARG A 374 33.17 13.62 0.28
CA ARG A 374 34.24 14.46 0.80
C ARG A 374 35.58 13.80 0.54
#